data_20defc019dcf3d2cf7f7f31cbd3f8d41
#
_entry.id   20defc019dcf3d2cf7f7f31cbd3f8d41
#
_cell.length_a   1.000
_cell.length_b   1.000
_cell.length_c   1.000
_cell.angle_alpha   90.00
_cell.angle_beta   90.00
_cell.angle_gamma   90.00
#
_symmetry.space_group_name_H-M   'P 1'
#
loop_
_entity.id
_entity.type
_entity.pdbx_description
1 polymer ?
#
loop_
_entity_poly.entity_id
_entity_poly.type
_entity_poly.pdbx_seq_one_letter_code
_entity_poly.pdbx_strand_id
1 'polypeptide(L)'
;MPLQPLSLAAPADADAIARLIYAAFNPERFYIDGDRISAEKVRDLLPKGKFLLLHDGDALVGCVYIELRGERGYFGLLAVDPSRQRAGIGARLIAAAEDECRAAGCRFMDLTLVNLRKELPPYYGRFGYVESGTLPFPADQHPPKMPLHLIQMSKPL
;
A
#
# COMPACT_ATOMS: atom_id res chain seq x y z
N MET A 1 -21.85 -2.83 11.13
CA MET A 1 -21.00 -2.38 12.26
C MET A 1 -20.02 -1.34 11.79
N PRO A 2 -19.97 -0.19 12.43
CA PRO A 2 -18.95 0.78 12.07
C PRO A 2 -17.55 0.25 12.39
N LEU A 3 -16.63 0.47 11.47
CA LEU A 3 -15.24 0.13 11.68
C LEU A 3 -14.61 1.11 12.66
N GLN A 4 -13.57 0.67 13.35
CA GLN A 4 -12.85 1.50 14.30
C GLN A 4 -12.11 2.64 13.58
N PRO A 5 -11.76 3.72 14.31
CA PRO A 5 -10.90 4.75 13.74
C PRO A 5 -9.54 4.18 13.33
N LEU A 6 -8.91 4.81 12.34
CA LEU A 6 -7.57 4.42 11.93
C LEU A 6 -6.56 4.69 13.05
N SER A 7 -5.57 3.83 13.17
CA SER A 7 -4.51 3.96 14.17
C SER A 7 -3.14 3.85 13.52
N LEU A 8 -2.10 4.36 14.21
CA LEU A 8 -0.72 4.24 13.77
C LEU A 8 -0.15 2.91 14.24
N ALA A 9 0.63 2.27 13.36
CA ALA A 9 1.32 1.04 13.72
C ALA A 9 2.51 1.30 14.64
N ALA A 10 2.71 0.37 15.57
CA ALA A 10 3.92 0.27 16.38
C ALA A 10 4.73 -0.97 15.94
N PRO A 11 6.00 -1.11 16.37
CA PRO A 11 6.80 -2.28 15.98
C PRO A 11 6.14 -3.62 16.34
N ALA A 12 5.33 -3.66 17.40
CA ALA A 12 4.61 -4.87 17.81
C ALA A 12 3.55 -5.30 16.77
N ASP A 13 3.12 -4.41 15.89
CA ASP A 13 2.13 -4.71 14.86
C ASP A 13 2.72 -5.36 13.61
N ALA A 14 4.06 -5.46 13.53
CA ALA A 14 4.74 -5.86 12.29
C ALA A 14 4.32 -7.25 11.79
N ASP A 15 4.15 -8.22 12.69
CA ASP A 15 3.75 -9.58 12.29
C ASP A 15 2.34 -9.59 11.70
N ALA A 16 1.40 -8.87 12.31
CA ALA A 16 0.02 -8.78 11.83
C ALA A 16 -0.03 -8.08 10.47
N ILE A 17 0.74 -7.01 10.30
CA ILE A 17 0.83 -6.29 9.02
C ILE A 17 1.37 -7.20 7.93
N ALA A 18 2.45 -7.93 8.20
CA ALA A 18 3.05 -8.83 7.23
C ALA A 18 2.07 -9.94 6.81
N ARG A 19 1.32 -10.50 7.76
CA ARG A 19 0.31 -11.52 7.46
C ARG A 19 -0.81 -10.97 6.59
N LEU A 20 -1.26 -9.75 6.87
CA LEU A 20 -2.30 -9.09 6.08
C LEU A 20 -1.85 -8.85 4.65
N ILE A 21 -0.64 -8.32 4.47
CA ILE A 21 -0.07 -8.06 3.14
C ILE A 21 0.10 -9.36 2.38
N TYR A 22 0.60 -10.41 3.04
CA TYR A 22 0.73 -11.73 2.44
C TYR A 22 -0.59 -12.23 1.86
N ALA A 23 -1.66 -12.12 2.63
CA ALA A 23 -2.98 -12.57 2.19
C ALA A 23 -3.53 -11.72 1.05
N ALA A 24 -3.39 -10.39 1.15
CA ALA A 24 -3.95 -9.46 0.18
C ALA A 24 -3.20 -9.49 -1.17
N PHE A 25 -1.89 -9.76 -1.14
CA PHE A 25 -1.05 -9.75 -2.34
C PHE A 25 -0.89 -11.16 -2.94
N ASN A 26 -1.75 -12.09 -2.55
CA ASN A 26 -1.72 -13.45 -3.06
C ASN A 26 -1.68 -13.54 -4.60
N PRO A 27 -2.42 -12.73 -5.38
CA PRO A 27 -2.34 -12.79 -6.84
C PRO A 27 -0.94 -12.50 -7.40
N GLU A 28 -0.10 -11.71 -6.72
CA GLU A 28 1.23 -11.39 -7.21
C GLU A 28 2.21 -12.55 -7.12
N ARG A 29 1.87 -13.63 -6.43
CA ARG A 29 2.69 -14.83 -6.35
C ARG A 29 2.86 -15.55 -7.69
N PHE A 30 1.98 -15.27 -8.64
CA PHE A 30 2.16 -15.74 -10.00
C PHE A 30 3.41 -15.14 -10.65
N TYR A 31 3.82 -13.95 -10.21
CA TYR A 31 4.88 -13.17 -10.85
C TYR A 31 6.16 -13.12 -10.03
N ILE A 32 6.06 -13.25 -8.73
CA ILE A 32 7.17 -13.01 -7.80
C ILE A 32 7.23 -14.19 -6.83
N ASP A 33 8.44 -14.73 -6.64
CA ASP A 33 8.69 -15.76 -5.64
C ASP A 33 8.77 -15.14 -4.25
N GLY A 34 8.30 -15.89 -3.25
CA GLY A 34 8.39 -15.49 -1.85
C GLY A 34 7.28 -14.52 -1.44
N ASP A 35 7.39 -14.05 -0.21
CA ASP A 35 6.42 -13.14 0.37
C ASP A 35 6.67 -11.70 -0.09
N ARG A 36 5.58 -10.93 -0.24
CA ARG A 36 5.67 -9.52 -0.64
C ARG A 36 6.52 -8.72 0.36
N ILE A 37 6.36 -9.01 1.64
CA ILE A 37 7.09 -8.33 2.70
C ILE A 37 7.14 -9.23 3.95
N SER A 38 8.22 -9.13 4.72
CA SER A 38 8.36 -9.80 6.01
C SER A 38 8.09 -8.84 7.16
N ALA A 39 7.89 -9.37 8.36
CA ALA A 39 7.75 -8.56 9.57
C ALA A 39 9.00 -7.69 9.82
N GLU A 40 10.19 -8.22 9.53
CA GLU A 40 11.43 -7.47 9.64
C GLU A 40 11.43 -6.26 8.70
N LYS A 41 11.01 -6.44 7.45
CA LYS A 41 10.90 -5.35 6.49
C LYS A 41 9.89 -4.30 6.93
N VAL A 42 8.77 -4.70 7.54
CA VAL A 42 7.80 -3.76 8.10
C VAL A 42 8.46 -2.91 9.16
N ARG A 43 9.21 -3.52 10.08
CA ARG A 43 9.93 -2.79 11.13
C ARG A 43 10.96 -1.81 10.53
N ASP A 44 11.63 -2.20 9.46
CA ASP A 44 12.61 -1.35 8.77
C ASP A 44 11.97 -0.13 8.12
N LEU A 45 10.70 -0.21 7.74
CA LEU A 45 9.98 0.89 7.12
C LEU A 45 9.46 1.91 8.13
N LEU A 46 9.24 1.51 9.40
CA LEU A 46 8.65 2.40 10.39
C LEU A 46 9.46 3.69 10.64
N PRO A 47 10.80 3.68 10.64
CA PRO A 47 11.56 4.93 10.77
C PRO A 47 11.46 5.84 9.53
N LYS A 48 11.10 5.29 8.38
CA LYS A 48 11.05 6.03 7.11
C LYS A 48 9.68 6.62 6.82
N GLY A 49 8.64 6.05 7.39
CA GLY A 49 7.27 6.45 7.14
C GLY A 49 6.36 5.91 8.22
N LYS A 50 5.08 5.74 7.89
CA LYS A 50 4.11 5.22 8.85
C LYS A 50 3.14 4.27 8.17
N PHE A 51 2.63 3.30 8.94
CA PHE A 51 1.50 2.50 8.54
C PHE A 51 0.26 2.99 9.28
N LEU A 52 -0.82 3.20 8.53
CA LEU A 52 -2.16 3.38 9.11
C LEU A 52 -2.85 2.03 9.12
N LEU A 53 -3.50 1.72 10.22
CA LEU A 53 -4.14 0.42 10.45
C LEU A 53 -5.64 0.61 10.67
N LEU A 54 -6.42 -0.30 10.10
CA LEU A 54 -7.85 -0.39 10.34
C LEU A 54 -8.16 -1.74 10.96
N HIS A 55 -8.80 -1.70 12.12
CA HIS A 55 -9.21 -2.89 12.86
C HIS A 55 -10.73 -3.05 12.85
N ASP A 56 -11.15 -4.31 12.95
CA ASP A 56 -12.54 -4.67 13.30
C ASP A 56 -12.43 -5.55 14.55
N GLY A 57 -12.72 -4.96 15.71
CA GLY A 57 -12.40 -5.61 16.97
C GLY A 57 -10.89 -5.78 17.12
N ASP A 58 -10.44 -7.00 17.37
CA ASP A 58 -9.02 -7.33 17.48
C ASP A 58 -8.38 -7.69 16.14
N ALA A 59 -9.18 -7.80 15.07
CA ALA A 59 -8.68 -8.22 13.77
C ALA A 59 -8.17 -7.03 12.98
N LEU A 60 -6.94 -7.12 12.46
CA LEU A 60 -6.40 -6.15 11.51
C LEU A 60 -6.97 -6.47 10.13
N VAL A 61 -7.78 -5.58 9.58
CA VAL A 61 -8.48 -5.80 8.30
C VAL A 61 -7.98 -4.93 7.16
N GLY A 62 -7.20 -3.90 7.45
CA GLY A 62 -6.63 -3.04 6.41
C GLY A 62 -5.39 -2.31 6.88
N CYS A 63 -4.50 -2.00 5.95
CA CYS A 63 -3.33 -1.16 6.23
C CYS A 63 -2.89 -0.41 4.97
N VAL A 64 -2.14 0.67 5.18
CA VAL A 64 -1.48 1.40 4.11
C VAL A 64 -0.20 2.02 4.65
N TYR A 65 0.88 1.95 3.87
CA TYR A 65 2.16 2.58 4.20
C TYR A 65 2.23 3.95 3.54
N ILE A 66 2.67 4.96 4.28
CA ILE A 66 2.76 6.34 3.81
C ILE A 66 4.18 6.84 4.05
N GLU A 67 4.74 7.52 3.04
CA GLU A 67 6.08 8.10 3.13
C GLU A 67 6.05 9.52 2.58
N LEU A 68 6.64 10.46 3.31
CA LEU A 68 6.74 11.84 2.87
C LEU A 68 8.06 12.05 2.12
N ARG A 69 8.00 12.55 0.90
CA ARG A 69 9.14 12.77 0.02
C ARG A 69 9.15 14.21 -0.48
N GLY A 70 9.34 15.16 0.43
CA GLY A 70 9.28 16.58 0.11
C GLY A 70 7.88 17.03 -0.25
N GLU A 71 7.70 17.62 -1.44
CA GLU A 71 6.38 18.04 -1.92
C GLU A 71 5.51 16.87 -2.38
N ARG A 72 6.07 15.69 -2.46
CA ARG A 72 5.35 14.49 -2.92
C ARG A 72 5.15 13.53 -1.76
N GLY A 73 3.94 13.04 -1.62
CA GLY A 73 3.64 11.91 -0.76
C GLY A 73 3.71 10.63 -1.57
N TYR A 74 3.93 9.53 -0.90
CA TYR A 74 3.89 8.20 -1.48
C TYR A 74 3.07 7.30 -0.58
N PHE A 75 2.22 6.47 -1.16
CA PHE A 75 1.65 5.37 -0.42
C PHE A 75 1.87 4.05 -1.16
N GLY A 76 2.02 3.00 -0.37
CA GLY A 76 2.19 1.66 -0.90
C GLY A 76 1.72 0.64 0.10
N LEU A 77 1.88 -0.63 -0.25
CA LEU A 77 1.51 -1.74 0.64
C LEU A 77 0.08 -1.61 1.15
N LEU A 78 -0.82 -1.07 0.30
CA LEU A 78 -2.24 -0.99 0.59
C LEU A 78 -2.79 -2.42 0.57
N ALA A 79 -3.26 -2.87 1.70
CA ALA A 79 -3.76 -4.23 1.85
C ALA A 79 -5.09 -4.22 2.58
N VAL A 80 -6.04 -5.00 2.06
CA VAL A 80 -7.35 -5.22 2.67
C VAL A 80 -7.55 -6.72 2.79
N ASP A 81 -7.99 -7.17 3.96
CA ASP A 81 -8.31 -8.58 4.17
C ASP A 81 -9.23 -9.06 3.03
N PRO A 82 -8.84 -10.14 2.31
CA PRO A 82 -9.65 -10.62 1.18
C PRO A 82 -11.11 -10.90 1.53
N SER A 83 -11.39 -11.30 2.77
CA SER A 83 -12.77 -11.54 3.23
C SER A 83 -13.56 -10.25 3.47
N ARG A 84 -12.92 -9.10 3.43
CA ARG A 84 -13.51 -7.78 3.71
C ARG A 84 -13.45 -6.84 2.52
N GLN A 85 -13.02 -7.29 1.35
CA GLN A 85 -12.99 -6.46 0.15
C GLN A 85 -14.42 -6.06 -0.24
N ARG A 86 -14.55 -4.93 -0.93
CA ARG A 86 -15.82 -4.32 -1.33
C ARG A 86 -16.60 -3.66 -0.20
N ALA A 87 -16.01 -3.52 0.99
CA ALA A 87 -16.64 -2.80 2.11
C ALA A 87 -16.17 -1.33 2.19
N GLY A 88 -15.48 -0.82 1.16
CA GLY A 88 -14.99 0.56 1.14
C GLY A 88 -13.72 0.78 1.97
N ILE A 89 -13.10 -0.28 2.45
CA ILE A 89 -11.89 -0.18 3.30
C ILE A 89 -10.73 0.42 2.53
N GLY A 90 -10.49 -0.06 1.29
CA GLY A 90 -9.43 0.47 0.45
C GLY A 90 -9.59 1.96 0.19
N ALA A 91 -10.80 2.39 -0.16
CA ALA A 91 -11.09 3.81 -0.40
C ALA A 91 -10.84 4.66 0.85
N ARG A 92 -11.21 4.15 2.02
CA ARG A 92 -10.98 4.85 3.29
C ARG A 92 -9.50 5.00 3.59
N LEU A 93 -8.71 3.95 3.33
CA LEU A 93 -7.26 3.99 3.55
C LEU A 93 -6.57 4.96 2.57
N ILE A 94 -6.98 4.96 1.31
CA ILE A 94 -6.45 5.89 0.31
C ILE A 94 -6.76 7.33 0.73
N ALA A 95 -7.99 7.62 1.12
CA ALA A 95 -8.38 8.97 1.55
C ALA A 95 -7.58 9.41 2.77
N ALA A 96 -7.37 8.53 3.73
CA ALA A 96 -6.58 8.83 4.92
C ALA A 96 -5.11 9.10 4.57
N ALA A 97 -4.53 8.34 3.64
CA ALA A 97 -3.17 8.57 3.18
C ALA A 97 -3.04 9.95 2.51
N GLU A 98 -4.01 10.32 1.68
CA GLU A 98 -4.02 11.63 1.05
C GLU A 98 -4.14 12.76 2.07
N ASP A 99 -5.01 12.59 3.07
CA ASP A 99 -5.18 13.59 4.12
C ASP A 99 -3.90 13.78 4.95
N GLU A 100 -3.20 12.69 5.27
CA GLU A 100 -1.92 12.76 5.98
C GLU A 100 -0.89 13.56 5.18
N CYS A 101 -0.80 13.31 3.88
CA CYS A 101 0.16 13.99 3.03
C CYS A 101 -0.21 15.46 2.82
N ARG A 102 -1.51 15.79 2.66
CA ARG A 102 -1.95 17.18 2.58
C ARG A 102 -1.60 17.95 3.85
N ALA A 103 -1.85 17.35 5.00
CA ALA A 103 -1.55 17.98 6.29
C ALA A 103 -0.07 18.24 6.47
N ALA A 104 0.78 17.44 5.84
CA ALA A 104 2.24 17.61 5.87
C ALA A 104 2.76 18.57 4.80
N GLY A 105 1.88 19.15 3.97
CA GLY A 105 2.26 20.09 2.93
C GLY A 105 2.59 19.49 1.57
N CYS A 106 2.31 18.20 1.37
CA CYS A 106 2.52 17.58 0.06
C CYS A 106 1.53 18.12 -0.96
N ARG A 107 1.98 18.27 -2.20
CA ARG A 107 1.18 18.77 -3.31
C ARG A 107 0.76 17.67 -4.28
N PHE A 108 1.41 16.52 -4.22
CA PHE A 108 1.15 15.39 -5.10
C PHE A 108 1.24 14.10 -4.30
N MET A 109 0.50 13.08 -4.77
CA MET A 109 0.57 11.73 -4.23
C MET A 109 0.99 10.77 -5.33
N ASP A 110 1.95 9.89 -5.01
CA ASP A 110 2.46 8.88 -5.93
C ASP A 110 2.18 7.48 -5.39
N LEU A 111 2.05 6.54 -6.31
CA LEU A 111 2.04 5.11 -6.00
C LEU A 111 2.73 4.35 -7.13
N THR A 112 3.11 3.10 -6.88
CA THR A 112 3.68 2.22 -7.90
C THR A 112 2.95 0.89 -7.92
N LEU A 113 2.84 0.30 -9.12
CA LEU A 113 2.12 -0.94 -9.36
C LEU A 113 2.97 -1.87 -10.22
N VAL A 114 2.84 -3.17 -9.99
CA VAL A 114 3.39 -4.18 -10.91
C VAL A 114 2.60 -4.13 -12.21
N ASN A 115 3.30 -4.03 -13.34
CA ASN A 115 2.69 -3.83 -14.65
C ASN A 115 1.71 -4.94 -15.07
N LEU A 116 1.89 -6.15 -14.56
CA LEU A 116 1.03 -7.29 -14.91
C LEU A 116 -0.30 -7.31 -14.14
N ARG A 117 -0.43 -6.51 -13.07
CA ARG A 117 -1.69 -6.32 -12.35
C ARG A 117 -2.54 -5.30 -13.08
N LYS A 118 -3.09 -5.70 -14.23
CA LYS A 118 -3.78 -4.79 -15.16
C LYS A 118 -5.10 -4.24 -14.63
N GLU A 119 -5.66 -4.86 -13.60
CA GLU A 119 -6.88 -4.38 -12.95
C GLU A 119 -6.63 -3.16 -12.06
N LEU A 120 -5.38 -2.92 -11.64
CA LEU A 120 -5.08 -1.87 -10.66
C LEU A 120 -5.08 -0.45 -11.25
N PRO A 121 -4.50 -0.18 -12.43
CA PRO A 121 -4.57 1.18 -12.97
C PRO A 121 -6.00 1.73 -13.09
N PRO A 122 -6.99 0.99 -13.63
CA PRO A 122 -8.37 1.47 -13.62
C PRO A 122 -8.94 1.66 -12.22
N TYR A 123 -8.57 0.80 -11.28
CA TYR A 123 -9.02 0.94 -9.89
C TYR A 123 -8.55 2.27 -9.29
N TYR A 124 -7.25 2.56 -9.38
CA TYR A 124 -6.71 3.81 -8.85
C TYR A 124 -7.13 5.03 -9.67
N GLY A 125 -7.40 4.85 -10.96
CA GLY A 125 -7.93 5.89 -11.82
C GLY A 125 -9.26 6.46 -11.29
N ARG A 126 -10.06 5.62 -10.64
CA ARG A 126 -11.33 6.07 -10.01
C ARG A 126 -11.10 7.05 -8.87
N PHE A 127 -9.90 7.07 -8.28
CA PHE A 127 -9.53 8.00 -7.21
C PHE A 127 -8.76 9.21 -7.74
N GLY A 128 -8.61 9.34 -9.04
CA GLY A 128 -7.96 10.49 -9.67
C GLY A 128 -6.50 10.28 -10.05
N TYR A 129 -5.96 9.08 -9.88
CA TYR A 129 -4.58 8.77 -10.24
C TYR A 129 -4.46 8.52 -11.73
N VAL A 130 -3.38 9.05 -12.33
CA VAL A 130 -3.05 8.83 -13.75
C VAL A 130 -1.62 8.29 -13.85
N GLU A 131 -1.36 7.50 -14.87
CA GLU A 131 -0.01 6.99 -15.11
C GLU A 131 0.94 8.15 -15.37
N SER A 132 2.07 8.17 -14.68
CA SER A 132 3.06 9.25 -14.76
C SER A 132 4.45 8.76 -15.16
N GLY A 133 4.67 7.45 -15.23
CA GLY A 133 5.96 6.93 -15.63
C GLY A 133 6.10 5.44 -15.38
N THR A 134 7.29 4.93 -15.62
CA THR A 134 7.65 3.54 -15.32
C THR A 134 8.96 3.50 -14.56
N LEU A 135 9.13 2.44 -13.76
CA LEU A 135 10.34 2.22 -12.98
C LEU A 135 10.75 0.76 -13.14
N PRO A 136 12.06 0.46 -13.07
CA PRO A 136 12.49 -0.94 -13.07
C PRO A 136 12.02 -1.64 -11.79
N PHE A 137 11.84 -2.95 -11.87
CA PHE A 137 11.50 -3.74 -10.69
C PHE A 137 12.69 -3.68 -9.71
N PRO A 138 12.44 -3.44 -8.40
CA PRO A 138 13.53 -3.27 -7.44
C PRO A 138 14.43 -4.50 -7.32
N ALA A 139 15.75 -4.29 -7.35
CA ALA A 139 16.73 -5.36 -7.29
C ALA A 139 16.85 -6.00 -5.91
N ASP A 140 16.37 -5.30 -4.86
CA ASP A 140 16.42 -5.79 -3.47
C ASP A 140 15.25 -6.68 -3.10
N GLN A 141 14.31 -6.90 -4.03
CA GLN A 141 13.18 -7.80 -3.84
C GLN A 141 13.46 -9.16 -4.45
N HIS A 142 12.61 -10.14 -4.14
CA HIS A 142 12.71 -11.46 -4.74
C HIS A 142 12.66 -11.35 -6.26
N PRO A 143 13.48 -12.14 -6.99
CA PRO A 143 13.45 -12.09 -8.45
C PRO A 143 12.05 -12.43 -8.98
N PRO A 144 11.57 -11.70 -9.99
CA PRO A 144 10.29 -12.04 -10.59
C PRO A 144 10.40 -13.32 -11.41
N LYS A 145 9.29 -14.05 -11.48
CA LYS A 145 9.20 -15.28 -12.29
C LYS A 145 9.16 -14.98 -13.78
N MET A 146 8.90 -13.74 -14.14
CA MET A 146 8.81 -13.27 -15.52
C MET A 146 9.20 -11.79 -15.55
N PRO A 147 9.52 -11.23 -16.74
CA PRO A 147 9.88 -9.81 -16.81
C PRO A 147 8.79 -8.91 -16.26
N LEU A 148 9.16 -8.03 -15.33
CA LEU A 148 8.26 -7.09 -14.69
C LEU A 148 8.89 -5.70 -14.68
N HIS A 149 8.03 -4.69 -14.68
CA HIS A 149 8.41 -3.33 -14.32
C HIS A 149 7.30 -2.71 -13.48
N LEU A 150 7.57 -1.55 -12.91
CA LEU A 150 6.57 -0.83 -12.14
C LEU A 150 5.97 0.29 -12.99
N ILE A 151 4.68 0.48 -12.84
CA ILE A 151 3.96 1.64 -13.37
C ILE A 151 3.84 2.62 -12.21
N GLN A 152 4.24 3.87 -12.43
CA GLN A 152 4.03 4.95 -11.47
C GLN A 152 2.74 5.67 -11.81
N MET A 153 1.92 5.94 -10.80
CA MET A 153 0.72 6.75 -10.95
C MET A 153 0.79 7.91 -9.97
N SER A 154 0.20 9.03 -10.35
CA SER A 154 0.26 10.25 -9.56
C SER A 154 -1.04 11.01 -9.61
N LYS A 155 -1.25 11.85 -8.59
CA LYS A 155 -2.44 12.67 -8.44
C LYS A 155 -2.06 13.97 -7.75
N PRO A 156 -2.55 15.15 -8.22
CA PRO A 156 -2.41 16.39 -7.44
C PRO A 156 -3.31 16.30 -6.19
N LEU A 157 -2.79 16.80 -5.10
CA LEU A 157 -3.53 16.84 -3.83
C LEU A 157 -4.25 18.18 -3.61
#